data_5d120796e7bbbd1d7666e22d75160898
#
_entry.id   5d120796e7bbbd1d7666e22d75160898
#
_cell.length_a   1.000
_cell.length_b   1.000
_cell.length_c   1.000
_cell.angle_alpha   90.00
_cell.angle_beta   90.00
_cell.angle_gamma   90.00
#
_symmetry.space_group_name_H-M   'P 1'
#
loop_
_entity.id
_entity.type
_entity.pdbx_description
1 polymer ?
#
loop_
_entity_poly.entity_id
_entity_poly.type
_entity_poly.pdbx_seq_one_letter_code
_entity_poly.pdbx_strand_id
1 'polypeptide(L)'
;MTRKRRNEVKIFETYEQVEGMRGCLKKLIVVHAMQMHEEFRVNTLEGNYKQGKPGDYLMRGIDGEMYICDRDIFEKSYDWVDA
;
A
#
# COMPACT_ATOMS: atom_id res chain seq x y z
N MET A 1 -20.77 -34.07 14.68
CA MET A 1 -20.43 -32.63 14.78
C MET A 1 -19.00 -32.42 14.35
N THR A 2 -18.81 -31.62 13.35
CA THR A 2 -17.45 -31.36 12.80
C THR A 2 -16.74 -30.29 13.64
N ARG A 3 -15.60 -30.64 14.15
CA ARG A 3 -14.84 -29.72 14.97
C ARG A 3 -13.89 -28.92 14.09
N LYS A 4 -13.95 -27.60 14.17
CA LYS A 4 -13.09 -26.72 13.42
C LYS A 4 -11.67 -26.80 13.97
N ARG A 5 -10.69 -26.99 13.10
CA ARG A 5 -9.29 -27.04 13.51
C ARG A 5 -8.80 -25.63 13.85
N ARG A 6 -7.97 -25.51 14.91
CA ARG A 6 -7.47 -24.22 15.37
C ARG A 6 -6.59 -23.52 14.35
N ASN A 7 -5.85 -24.30 13.56
CA ASN A 7 -4.91 -23.75 12.58
C ASN A 7 -5.42 -23.80 11.16
N GLU A 8 -6.75 -23.89 11.01
CA GLU A 8 -7.35 -23.86 9.69
C GLU A 8 -7.31 -22.43 9.15
N VAL A 9 -6.71 -22.27 7.97
CA VAL A 9 -6.57 -20.97 7.31
C VAL A 9 -7.43 -20.96 6.08
N LYS A 10 -8.28 -19.94 5.96
CA LYS A 10 -9.07 -19.74 4.75
C LYS A 10 -8.18 -19.08 3.69
N ILE A 11 -8.26 -19.60 2.49
CA ILE A 11 -7.46 -19.12 1.37
C ILE A 11 -8.38 -18.60 0.29
N PHE A 12 -8.11 -17.38 -0.19
CA PHE A 12 -8.88 -16.75 -1.24
C PHE A 12 -7.99 -16.49 -2.44
N GLU A 13 -8.56 -16.70 -3.60
CA GLU A 13 -7.84 -16.47 -4.85
C GLU A 13 -8.27 -15.14 -5.46
N THR A 14 -7.39 -14.53 -6.25
CA THR A 14 -7.70 -13.31 -6.98
C THR A 14 -8.86 -13.57 -7.95
N TYR A 15 -9.79 -12.64 -8.03
CA TYR A 15 -11.01 -12.70 -8.85
C TYR A 15 -12.05 -13.71 -8.37
N GLU A 16 -11.85 -14.30 -7.20
CA GLU A 16 -12.83 -15.19 -6.62
C GLU A 16 -14.07 -14.41 -6.20
N GLN A 17 -15.24 -15.02 -6.41
CA GLN A 17 -16.50 -14.44 -5.93
C GLN A 17 -16.71 -14.91 -4.50
N VAL A 18 -16.69 -13.96 -3.57
CA VAL A 18 -16.79 -14.26 -2.14
C VAL A 18 -18.11 -13.75 -1.60
N GLU A 19 -18.89 -14.66 -1.02
CA GLU A 19 -20.17 -14.33 -0.42
C GLU A 19 -19.96 -13.52 0.86
N GLY A 20 -20.81 -12.53 1.07
CA GLY A 20 -20.73 -11.68 2.24
C GLY A 20 -19.95 -10.38 2.05
N MET A 21 -19.30 -10.20 0.90
CA MET A 21 -18.61 -8.95 0.62
C MET A 21 -19.61 -7.86 0.28
N ARG A 22 -19.31 -6.64 0.73
CA ARG A 22 -20.14 -5.46 0.46
C ARG A 22 -19.31 -4.37 -0.17
N GLY A 23 -19.93 -3.56 -0.99
CA GLY A 23 -19.29 -2.38 -1.55
C GLY A 23 -18.92 -1.40 -0.44
N CYS A 24 -17.76 -0.78 -0.58
CA CYS A 24 -17.31 0.25 0.35
C CYS A 24 -16.44 1.25 -0.40
N LEU A 25 -16.37 2.45 0.13
CA LEU A 25 -15.54 3.50 -0.43
C LEU A 25 -14.31 3.69 0.44
N LYS A 26 -13.16 3.84 -0.21
CA LYS A 26 -11.93 4.20 0.49
C LYS A 26 -12.05 5.64 0.99
N LYS A 27 -11.69 5.86 2.23
CA LYS A 27 -11.72 7.21 2.80
C LYS A 27 -10.69 8.10 2.10
N LEU A 28 -11.07 9.37 1.89
CA LEU A 28 -10.16 10.34 1.32
C LEU A 28 -9.21 10.82 2.43
N ILE A 29 -7.98 10.36 2.36
CA ILE A 29 -6.95 10.71 3.33
C ILE A 29 -5.81 11.37 2.58
N VAL A 30 -5.42 12.59 3.01
CA VAL A 30 -4.30 13.30 2.40
C VAL A 30 -3.00 12.71 2.93
N VAL A 31 -2.16 12.28 2.01
CA VAL A 31 -0.78 11.86 2.30
C VAL A 31 0.15 12.75 1.50
N HIS A 32 1.43 12.71 1.78
CA HIS A 32 2.41 13.55 1.11
C HIS A 32 3.33 12.70 0.25
N ALA A 33 3.76 13.26 -0.86
CA ALA A 33 4.56 12.52 -1.82
C ALA A 33 5.50 13.45 -2.58
N MET A 34 6.65 12.92 -2.96
CA MET A 34 7.52 13.58 -3.91
C MET A 34 8.12 12.54 -4.84
N GLN A 35 8.21 12.89 -6.11
CA GLN A 35 8.87 12.03 -7.08
C GLN A 35 10.37 12.13 -6.92
N MET A 36 11.03 10.99 -6.88
CA MET A 36 12.48 10.92 -6.78
C MET A 36 13.07 10.74 -8.18
N HIS A 37 14.18 11.41 -8.42
CA HIS A 37 14.86 11.35 -9.73
C HIS A 37 16.18 10.61 -9.67
N GLU A 38 16.45 9.95 -8.54
CA GLU A 38 17.65 9.16 -8.33
C GLU A 38 17.31 7.96 -7.47
N GLU A 39 18.19 7.01 -7.38
CA GLU A 39 18.01 5.87 -6.48
C GLU A 39 17.95 6.36 -5.06
N PHE A 40 17.08 5.75 -4.27
CA PHE A 40 16.91 6.10 -2.87
C PHE A 40 16.46 4.88 -2.10
N ARG A 41 16.51 4.98 -0.79
CA ARG A 41 15.99 3.90 0.04
C ARG A 41 15.32 4.47 1.28
N VAL A 42 14.40 3.68 1.80
CA VAL A 42 13.68 4.00 3.03
C VAL A 42 14.01 2.94 4.05
N ASN A 43 14.55 3.37 5.18
CA ASN A 43 14.86 2.45 6.27
C ASN A 43 13.58 2.15 7.04
N THR A 44 13.38 0.87 7.36
CA THR A 44 12.24 0.44 8.16
C THR A 44 12.62 0.38 9.62
N LEU A 45 11.60 0.38 10.48
CA LEU A 45 11.83 0.29 11.94
C LEU A 45 12.46 -1.04 12.36
N GLU A 46 12.41 -2.03 11.50
CA GLU A 46 12.91 -3.38 11.80
C GLU A 46 14.38 -3.55 11.41
N GLY A 47 15.05 -2.47 11.03
CA GLY A 47 16.45 -2.53 10.65
C GLY A 47 16.71 -2.92 9.21
N ASN A 48 15.65 -3.11 8.43
CA ASN A 48 15.74 -3.39 7.00
C ASN A 48 15.55 -2.10 6.21
N TYR A 49 15.67 -2.19 4.90
CA TYR A 49 15.37 -1.07 4.04
C TYR A 49 14.69 -1.54 2.76
N LYS A 50 14.03 -0.61 2.10
CA LYS A 50 13.46 -0.82 0.77
C LYS A 50 14.11 0.15 -0.20
N GLN A 51 14.37 -0.33 -1.41
CA GLN A 51 15.08 0.41 -2.44
C GLN A 51 14.09 0.95 -3.45
N GLY A 52 14.17 2.26 -3.71
CA GLY A 52 13.42 2.91 -4.77
C GLY A 52 14.31 3.21 -5.96
N LYS A 53 13.71 3.29 -7.14
CA LYS A 53 14.42 3.62 -8.38
C LYS A 53 14.02 5.01 -8.85
N PRO A 54 14.79 5.62 -9.75
CA PRO A 54 14.40 6.92 -10.34
C PRO A 54 12.99 6.84 -10.94
N GLY A 55 12.18 7.84 -10.64
CA GLY A 55 10.80 7.90 -11.07
C GLY A 55 9.80 7.44 -10.00
N ASP A 56 10.22 6.64 -9.04
CA ASP A 56 9.36 6.23 -7.94
C ASP A 56 9.07 7.40 -7.00
N TYR A 57 8.04 7.26 -6.22
CA TYR A 57 7.61 8.29 -5.28
C TYR A 57 7.97 7.92 -3.85
N LEU A 58 8.53 8.90 -3.14
CA LEU A 58 8.69 8.80 -1.69
C LEU A 58 7.41 9.30 -1.07
N MET A 59 6.79 8.47 -0.25
CA MET A 59 5.50 8.73 0.36
C MET A 59 5.64 8.90 1.87
N ARG A 60 4.83 9.79 2.42
CA ARG A 60 4.68 9.93 3.87
C ARG A 60 3.21 9.81 4.23
N GLY A 61 2.87 8.81 5.04
CA GLY A 61 1.50 8.58 5.49
C GLY A 61 1.08 9.49 6.63
N ILE A 62 -0.13 9.27 7.11
CA ILE A 62 -0.75 10.13 8.12
C ILE A 62 -0.05 10.08 9.48
N ASP A 63 0.64 9.00 9.77
CA ASP A 63 1.39 8.85 11.02
C ASP A 63 2.86 9.18 10.86
N GLY A 64 3.24 9.73 9.72
CA GLY A 64 4.62 10.08 9.44
C GLY A 64 5.45 8.94 8.88
N GLU A 65 4.86 7.79 8.70
CA GLU A 65 5.57 6.63 8.13
C GLU A 65 5.98 6.88 6.69
N MET A 66 7.18 6.46 6.34
CA MET A 66 7.73 6.64 5.01
C MET A 66 7.66 5.32 4.25
N TYR A 67 7.29 5.39 2.97
CA TYR A 67 7.23 4.22 2.11
C TYR A 67 7.43 4.63 0.65
N ILE A 68 7.57 3.63 -0.21
CA ILE A 68 7.85 3.86 -1.64
C ILE A 68 6.64 3.41 -2.44
N CYS A 69 6.25 4.25 -3.40
CA CYS A 69 5.19 3.92 -4.34
C CYS A 69 5.76 3.94 -5.75
N ASP A 70 5.53 2.86 -6.48
CA ASP A 70 5.91 2.77 -7.88
C ASP A 70 5.24 3.88 -8.68
N ARG A 71 5.97 4.45 -9.65
CA ARG A 71 5.47 5.56 -10.47
C ARG A 71 4.13 5.24 -11.13
N ASP A 72 4.02 4.08 -11.75
CA ASP A 72 2.80 3.74 -12.49
C ASP A 72 1.63 3.52 -11.53
N ILE A 73 1.89 2.93 -10.39
CA ILE A 73 0.87 2.73 -9.35
C ILE A 73 0.43 4.08 -8.80
N PHE A 74 1.38 4.99 -8.56
CA PHE A 74 1.06 6.32 -8.07
C PHE A 74 0.15 7.08 -9.04
N GLU A 75 0.51 7.08 -10.30
CA GLU A 75 -0.24 7.80 -11.33
C GLU A 75 -1.68 7.27 -11.49
N LYS A 76 -1.89 5.99 -11.23
CA LYS A 76 -3.21 5.39 -11.30
C LYS A 76 -4.05 5.60 -10.04
N SER A 77 -3.40 5.77 -8.89
CA SER A 77 -4.06 5.68 -7.58
C SER A 77 -4.19 7.00 -6.86
N TYR A 78 -3.41 8.00 -7.20
CA TYR A 78 -3.34 9.26 -6.47
C TYR A 78 -3.53 10.45 -7.39
N ASP A 79 -4.17 11.47 -6.86
CA ASP A 79 -4.29 12.77 -7.50
C ASP A 79 -3.64 13.81 -6.59
N TRP A 80 -3.02 14.81 -7.20
CA TRP A 80 -2.44 15.90 -6.44
C TRP A 80 -3.54 16.77 -5.86
N VAL A 81 -3.33 17.19 -4.62
CA VAL A 81 -4.21 18.17 -3.99
C VAL A 81 -3.65 19.54 -4.32
N ASP A 82 -4.38 20.27 -5.12
CA ASP A 82 -3.96 21.62 -5.50
C ASP A 82 -4.23 22.58 -4.35
N ALA A 83 -3.22 23.33 -4.03
CA ALA A 83 -3.31 24.34 -2.99
C ALA A 83 -4.06 25.58 -3.49
#